data_99cc659084c9a89ce5d2fe2cca3b1047
#
_entry.id   99cc659084c9a89ce5d2fe2cca3b1047
#
_cell.length_a   1.000
_cell.length_b   1.000
_cell.length_c   1.000
_cell.angle_alpha   90.00
_cell.angle_beta   90.00
_cell.angle_gamma   90.00
#
_symmetry.space_group_name_H-M   'P 1'
#
loop_
_entity.id
_entity.type
_entity.pdbx_description
1 polymer ?
#
loop_
_entity_poly.entity_id
_entity_poly.type
_entity_poly.pdbx_seq_one_letter_code
_entity_poly.pdbx_strand_id
1 'polypeptide(L)'
;AARLLGVSYNTYKKYARKYGIFEDLKNPDGTGIRKGYNIKRGKYSLDDLIAGKYPDYPVWKLKSRLLLNGYMLEKCNCCGFEEKRLTDGKVPLVLDFKDGDRKNHKYDNLRMLCFNCSFLLNGNLTGPKKEYEY
;
A
#
# COMPACT_ATOMS: atom_id res chain seq x y z
N ALA A 1 4.48 -24.04 22.71
CA ALA A 1 4.44 -25.15 23.68
C ALA A 1 3.10 -25.88 23.64
N ALA A 2 1.95 -25.21 23.72
CA ALA A 2 0.63 -25.87 23.72
C ALA A 2 0.38 -26.77 22.50
N ARG A 3 0.82 -26.33 21.31
CA ARG A 3 0.70 -27.13 20.08
C ARG A 3 1.54 -28.39 20.07
N LEU A 4 2.76 -28.33 20.61
CA LEU A 4 3.64 -29.49 20.73
C LEU A 4 3.09 -30.54 21.68
N LEU A 5 2.37 -30.10 22.72
CA LEU A 5 1.74 -30.97 23.70
C LEU A 5 0.35 -31.46 23.28
N GLY A 6 -0.19 -30.95 22.15
CA GLY A 6 -1.52 -31.32 21.67
C GLY A 6 -2.68 -30.88 22.59
N VAL A 7 -2.47 -29.87 23.44
CA VAL A 7 -3.46 -29.34 24.37
C VAL A 7 -3.89 -27.93 23.99
N SER A 8 -5.07 -27.48 24.46
CA SER A 8 -5.50 -26.11 24.25
C SER A 8 -4.61 -25.13 25.02
N TYR A 9 -4.52 -23.89 24.52
CA TYR A 9 -3.74 -22.84 25.18
C TYR A 9 -4.19 -22.59 26.62
N ASN A 10 -5.49 -22.64 26.89
CA ASN A 10 -6.03 -22.46 28.23
C ASN A 10 -5.61 -23.58 29.17
N THR A 11 -5.62 -24.83 28.70
CA THR A 11 -5.14 -25.98 29.44
C THR A 11 -3.65 -25.83 29.76
N TYR A 12 -2.85 -25.54 28.75
CA TYR A 12 -1.43 -25.26 28.91
C TYR A 12 -1.15 -24.17 29.95
N LYS A 13 -1.84 -23.02 29.85
CA LYS A 13 -1.72 -21.90 30.78
C LYS A 13 -2.04 -22.28 32.22
N LYS A 14 -3.10 -23.07 32.42
CA LYS A 14 -3.53 -23.56 33.76
C LYS A 14 -2.41 -24.38 34.41
N TYR A 15 -1.85 -25.34 33.68
CA TYR A 15 -0.80 -26.21 34.22
C TYR A 15 0.55 -25.49 34.34
N ALA A 16 0.91 -24.65 33.39
CA ALA A 16 2.14 -23.87 33.45
C ALA A 16 2.17 -22.93 34.67
N ARG A 17 1.03 -22.33 35.03
CA ARG A 17 0.90 -21.54 36.28
C ARG A 17 1.01 -22.41 37.52
N LYS A 18 0.37 -23.58 37.52
CA LYS A 18 0.41 -24.53 38.63
C LYS A 18 1.84 -24.99 38.96
N TYR A 19 2.66 -25.17 37.94
CA TYR A 19 4.05 -25.59 38.07
C TYR A 19 5.06 -24.43 38.13
N GLY A 20 4.59 -23.17 38.13
CA GLY A 20 5.45 -21.98 38.29
C GLY A 20 6.32 -21.64 37.08
N ILE A 21 6.13 -22.32 35.95
CA ILE A 21 6.95 -22.11 34.73
C ILE A 21 6.31 -21.15 33.72
N PHE A 22 5.13 -20.61 34.02
CA PHE A 22 4.40 -19.78 33.09
C PHE A 22 5.11 -18.46 32.80
N GLU A 23 5.67 -17.83 33.82
CA GLU A 23 6.34 -16.53 33.68
C GLU A 23 7.65 -16.67 32.90
N ASP A 24 8.37 -17.78 33.04
CA ASP A 24 9.61 -18.05 32.31
C ASP A 24 9.36 -18.35 30.83
N LEU A 25 8.22 -18.94 30.50
CA LEU A 25 7.82 -19.29 29.13
C LEU A 25 6.87 -18.29 28.49
N LYS A 26 6.48 -17.25 29.22
CA LYS A 26 5.64 -16.19 28.72
C LYS A 26 6.40 -15.34 27.71
N ASN A 27 5.74 -15.07 26.59
CA ASN A 27 6.31 -14.12 25.60
C ASN A 27 6.31 -12.70 26.21
N PRO A 28 7.50 -12.12 26.52
CA PRO A 28 7.59 -10.83 27.21
C PRO A 28 6.98 -9.68 26.39
N ASP A 29 6.97 -9.77 25.08
CA ASP A 29 6.51 -8.69 24.19
C ASP A 29 4.99 -8.75 23.93
N GLY A 30 4.27 -9.72 24.51
CA GLY A 30 2.84 -9.90 24.25
C GLY A 30 2.50 -10.19 22.79
N THR A 31 3.50 -10.31 21.95
CA THR A 31 3.36 -10.73 20.55
C THR A 31 3.00 -12.20 20.57
N GLY A 32 1.72 -12.50 20.39
CA GLY A 32 1.28 -13.87 20.18
C GLY A 32 2.13 -14.56 19.13
N ILE A 33 2.14 -15.89 19.14
CA ILE A 33 2.69 -16.67 18.03
C ILE A 33 2.24 -15.96 16.76
N ARG A 34 3.18 -15.42 16.00
CA ARG A 34 2.87 -14.85 14.68
C ARG A 34 2.06 -15.92 13.98
N LYS A 35 0.75 -15.74 13.93
CA LYS A 35 -0.08 -16.53 13.02
C LYS A 35 0.68 -16.40 11.74
N GLY A 36 1.24 -17.50 11.25
CA GLY A 36 1.99 -17.46 10.01
C GLY A 36 1.15 -16.60 9.09
N TYR A 37 1.59 -15.37 8.88
CA TYR A 37 0.98 -14.55 7.89
C TYR A 37 1.18 -15.38 6.64
N ASN A 38 0.15 -16.11 6.27
CA ASN A 38 -0.09 -16.30 4.88
C ASN A 38 -0.14 -14.87 4.37
N ILE A 39 1.02 -14.34 4.01
CA ILE A 39 1.09 -13.21 3.11
C ILE A 39 0.32 -13.75 1.93
N LYS A 40 -0.99 -13.50 1.95
CA LYS A 40 -1.80 -13.67 0.75
C LYS A 40 -1.09 -12.72 -0.18
N ARG A 41 -0.16 -13.26 -0.96
CA ARG A 41 0.43 -12.55 -2.09
C ARG A 41 -0.75 -11.92 -2.74
N GLY A 42 -0.79 -10.59 -2.72
CA GLY A 42 -2.00 -9.87 -3.06
C GLY A 42 -2.57 -10.53 -4.32
N LYS A 43 -3.87 -10.78 -4.36
CA LYS A 43 -4.59 -11.46 -5.45
C LYS A 43 -4.13 -11.01 -6.85
N TYR A 44 -3.54 -9.83 -6.91
CA TYR A 44 -3.05 -9.18 -8.13
C TYR A 44 -1.55 -8.93 -8.02
N SER A 45 -0.77 -9.45 -8.97
CA SER A 45 0.65 -9.12 -9.07
C SER A 45 0.82 -7.69 -9.58
N LEU A 46 1.89 -7.01 -9.17
CA LEU A 46 2.15 -5.65 -9.64
C LEU A 46 2.45 -5.63 -11.15
N ASP A 47 3.15 -6.64 -11.66
CA ASP A 47 3.45 -6.78 -13.08
C ASP A 47 2.17 -6.88 -13.94
N ASP A 48 1.18 -7.62 -13.46
CA ASP A 48 -0.12 -7.72 -14.13
C ASP A 48 -0.90 -6.40 -14.08
N LEU A 49 -0.78 -5.65 -12.98
CA LEU A 49 -1.42 -4.34 -12.85
C LEU A 49 -0.84 -3.33 -13.84
N ILE A 50 0.48 -3.25 -13.95
CA ILE A 50 1.14 -2.33 -14.88
C ILE A 50 1.09 -2.79 -16.35
N ALA A 51 0.74 -4.04 -16.59
CA ALA A 51 0.41 -4.55 -17.91
C ALA A 51 -1.03 -4.19 -18.35
N GLY A 52 -1.85 -3.66 -17.45
CA GLY A 52 -3.21 -3.22 -17.73
C GLY A 52 -4.28 -4.32 -17.63
N LYS A 53 -3.99 -5.46 -16.99
CA LYS A 53 -4.93 -6.59 -16.88
C LYS A 53 -6.12 -6.32 -15.96
N TYR A 54 -5.99 -5.41 -15.00
CA TYR A 54 -7.01 -5.13 -13.97
C TYR A 54 -7.39 -3.65 -13.96
N PRO A 55 -8.25 -3.21 -14.87
CA PRO A 55 -8.61 -1.79 -15.02
C PRO A 55 -9.39 -1.21 -13.84
N ASP A 56 -10.06 -2.07 -13.07
CA ASP A 56 -10.87 -1.66 -11.91
C ASP A 56 -10.09 -1.65 -10.59
N TYR A 57 -8.78 -1.91 -10.64
CA TYR A 57 -7.95 -1.88 -9.44
C TYR A 57 -7.87 -0.45 -8.87
N PRO A 58 -8.04 -0.25 -7.54
CA PRO A 58 -8.05 1.08 -6.95
C PRO A 58 -6.75 1.84 -7.18
N VAL A 59 -6.86 3.04 -7.74
CA VAL A 59 -5.70 3.90 -8.12
C VAL A 59 -4.81 4.23 -6.92
N TRP A 60 -5.39 4.48 -5.75
CA TRP A 60 -4.61 4.78 -4.55
C TRP A 60 -3.75 3.60 -4.07
N LYS A 61 -4.25 2.36 -4.23
CA LYS A 61 -3.48 1.15 -3.94
C LYS A 61 -2.37 0.95 -4.96
N LEU A 62 -2.67 1.19 -6.23
CA LEU A 62 -1.69 1.13 -7.31
C LEU A 62 -0.54 2.12 -7.07
N LYS A 63 -0.86 3.36 -6.75
CA LYS A 63 0.11 4.40 -6.40
C LYS A 63 1.02 3.95 -5.25
N SER A 64 0.44 3.47 -4.17
CA SER A 64 1.20 3.02 -2.99
C SER A 64 2.13 1.86 -3.33
N ARG A 65 1.69 0.91 -4.14
CA ARG A 65 2.51 -0.23 -4.56
C ARG A 65 3.64 0.18 -5.50
N LEU A 66 3.41 1.10 -6.44
CA LEU A 66 4.43 1.61 -7.35
C LEU A 66 5.55 2.34 -6.60
N LEU A 67 5.19 3.16 -5.62
CA LEU A 67 6.17 3.87 -4.77
C LEU A 67 6.94 2.89 -3.86
N LEU A 68 6.24 1.97 -3.22
CA LEU A 68 6.85 1.01 -2.28
C LEU A 68 7.83 0.06 -2.97
N ASN A 69 7.54 -0.36 -4.19
CA ASN A 69 8.37 -1.28 -4.96
C ASN A 69 9.43 -0.58 -5.83
N GLY A 70 9.54 0.75 -5.75
CA GLY A 70 10.56 1.52 -6.45
C GLY A 70 10.34 1.70 -7.95
N TYR A 71 9.15 1.41 -8.48
CA TYR A 71 8.82 1.64 -9.90
C TYR A 71 8.72 3.12 -10.24
N MET A 72 8.31 3.94 -9.27
CA MET A 72 8.22 5.39 -9.39
C MET A 72 8.87 6.07 -8.20
N LEU A 73 9.47 7.21 -8.42
CA LEU A 73 10.01 8.07 -7.37
C LEU A 73 8.89 8.91 -6.76
N GLU A 74 9.01 9.20 -5.46
CA GLU A 74 8.11 10.11 -4.75
C GLU A 74 8.43 11.57 -5.07
N LYS A 75 8.29 11.92 -6.35
CA LYS A 75 8.65 13.20 -6.94
C LYS A 75 7.74 13.52 -8.12
N CYS A 76 7.40 14.80 -8.31
CA CYS A 76 6.66 15.23 -9.49
C CYS A 76 7.47 15.02 -10.77
N ASN A 77 6.91 14.33 -11.76
CA ASN A 77 7.59 14.09 -13.03
C ASN A 77 7.67 15.37 -13.91
N CYS A 78 6.85 16.37 -13.62
CA CYS A 78 6.79 17.61 -14.38
C CYS A 78 7.74 18.69 -13.83
N CYS A 79 7.54 19.11 -12.57
CA CYS A 79 8.31 20.21 -11.97
C CYS A 79 9.39 19.78 -10.97
N GLY A 80 9.45 18.49 -10.63
CA GLY A 80 10.42 17.96 -9.69
C GLY A 80 10.09 18.19 -8.22
N PHE A 81 8.87 18.62 -7.88
CA PHE A 81 8.44 18.83 -6.49
C PHE A 81 8.57 17.53 -5.67
N GLU A 82 9.25 17.62 -4.52
CA GLU A 82 9.54 16.49 -3.63
C GLU A 82 9.45 16.85 -2.14
N GLU A 83 8.86 17.99 -1.80
CA GLU A 83 8.71 18.40 -0.40
C GLU A 83 7.70 17.52 0.33
N LYS A 84 8.10 17.08 1.52
CA LYS A 84 7.28 16.20 2.36
C LYS A 84 6.35 17.00 3.25
N ARG A 85 5.13 16.51 3.42
CA ARG A 85 4.17 17.07 4.37
C ARG A 85 4.65 16.88 5.81
N LEU A 86 4.42 17.88 6.64
CA LEU A 86 4.77 17.82 8.06
C LEU A 86 3.93 16.80 8.84
N THR A 87 2.73 16.50 8.36
CA THR A 87 1.77 15.63 9.05
C THR A 87 2.10 14.15 8.95
N ASP A 88 2.58 13.67 7.80
CA ASP A 88 2.79 12.25 7.54
C ASP A 88 4.14 11.94 6.85
N GLY A 89 4.94 12.95 6.55
CA GLY A 89 6.23 12.80 5.90
C GLY A 89 6.18 12.29 4.46
N LYS A 90 5.01 12.34 3.82
CA LYS A 90 4.83 11.94 2.42
C LYS A 90 4.75 13.15 1.50
N VAL A 91 5.24 12.99 0.28
CA VAL A 91 5.09 14.02 -0.75
C VAL A 91 3.65 14.00 -1.28
N PRO A 92 2.95 15.15 -1.33
CA PRO A 92 1.59 15.24 -1.84
C PRO A 92 1.57 15.12 -3.37
N LEU A 93 1.45 13.91 -3.87
CA LEU A 93 1.45 13.58 -5.29
C LEU A 93 0.15 12.89 -5.70
N VAL A 94 -0.19 13.04 -6.97
CA VAL A 94 -1.31 12.38 -7.63
C VAL A 94 -0.76 11.43 -8.71
N LEU A 95 -1.29 10.22 -8.77
CA LEU A 95 -1.04 9.33 -9.90
C LEU A 95 -1.93 9.76 -11.06
N ASP A 96 -1.32 10.28 -12.10
CA ASP A 96 -2.02 10.79 -13.29
C ASP A 96 -1.88 9.82 -14.48
N PHE A 97 -2.85 9.87 -15.35
CA PHE A 97 -2.94 9.05 -16.56
C PHE A 97 -2.76 9.94 -17.78
N LYS A 98 -1.72 9.72 -18.57
CA LYS A 98 -1.36 10.59 -19.69
C LYS A 98 -2.48 10.74 -20.71
N ASP A 99 -3.23 9.68 -20.98
CA ASP A 99 -4.38 9.67 -21.88
C ASP A 99 -5.69 10.12 -21.22
N GLY A 100 -5.68 10.36 -19.91
CA GLY A 100 -6.84 10.72 -19.13
C GLY A 100 -7.77 9.57 -18.78
N ASP A 101 -7.50 8.35 -19.19
CA ASP A 101 -8.27 7.17 -18.84
C ASP A 101 -7.73 6.53 -17.55
N ARG A 102 -8.49 6.65 -16.47
CA ARG A 102 -8.13 6.08 -15.17
C ARG A 102 -8.11 4.55 -15.12
N LYS A 103 -8.64 3.90 -16.13
CA LYS A 103 -8.67 2.45 -16.27
C LYS A 103 -7.45 1.90 -17.01
N ASN A 104 -6.73 2.76 -17.73
CA ASN A 104 -5.52 2.38 -18.45
C ASN A 104 -4.31 2.41 -17.50
N HIS A 105 -4.07 1.30 -16.80
CA HIS A 105 -3.00 1.17 -15.81
C HIS A 105 -1.65 0.76 -16.40
N LYS A 106 -1.47 0.82 -17.71
CA LYS A 106 -0.18 0.56 -18.33
C LYS A 106 0.89 1.51 -17.82
N TYR A 107 2.06 0.98 -17.48
CA TYR A 107 3.14 1.77 -16.88
C TYR A 107 3.52 3.00 -17.68
N ASP A 108 3.58 2.89 -19.02
CA ASP A 108 3.91 4.00 -19.92
C ASP A 108 2.88 5.14 -19.90
N ASN A 109 1.64 4.83 -19.48
CA ASN A 109 0.57 5.81 -19.35
C ASN A 109 0.54 6.51 -17.99
N LEU A 110 1.30 6.02 -17.01
CA LEU A 110 1.30 6.53 -15.64
C LEU A 110 2.37 7.59 -15.44
N ARG A 111 2.04 8.62 -14.69
CA ARG A 111 2.98 9.62 -14.20
C ARG A 111 2.60 10.13 -12.83
N MET A 112 3.59 10.57 -12.07
CA MET A 112 3.39 11.18 -10.76
C MET A 112 3.41 12.71 -10.91
N LEU A 113 2.37 13.40 -10.48
CA LEU A 113 2.27 14.86 -10.53
C LEU A 113 2.00 15.42 -9.13
N CYS A 114 2.58 16.59 -8.83
CA CYS A 114 2.13 17.37 -7.68
C CYS A 114 0.75 17.99 -7.98
N PHE A 115 0.05 18.45 -6.96
CA PHE A 115 -1.29 19.01 -7.15
C PHE A 115 -1.29 20.21 -8.11
N ASN A 116 -0.28 21.08 -8.05
CA ASN A 116 -0.17 22.22 -8.94
C ASN A 116 -0.05 21.78 -10.41
N CYS A 117 0.87 20.89 -10.73
CA CYS A 117 1.02 20.38 -12.10
C CYS A 117 -0.20 19.59 -12.56
N SER A 118 -0.85 18.85 -11.67
CA SER A 118 -2.10 18.16 -11.98
C SER A 118 -3.20 19.14 -12.39
N PHE A 119 -3.35 20.27 -11.68
CA PHE A 119 -4.29 21.31 -12.06
C PHE A 119 -3.93 22.00 -13.37
N LEU A 120 -2.65 22.29 -13.58
CA LEU A 120 -2.20 22.95 -14.81
C LEU A 120 -2.44 22.08 -16.06
N LEU A 121 -2.26 20.77 -15.93
CA LEU A 121 -2.38 19.85 -17.07
C LEU A 121 -3.80 19.33 -17.29
N ASN A 122 -4.57 19.14 -16.23
CA ASN A 122 -5.88 18.49 -16.28
C ASN A 122 -7.05 19.45 -15.97
N GLY A 123 -6.78 20.64 -15.49
CA GLY A 123 -7.77 21.64 -15.12
C GLY A 123 -8.49 21.32 -13.82
N ASN A 124 -9.43 20.40 -13.78
CA ASN A 124 -10.22 20.08 -12.59
C ASN A 124 -10.01 18.64 -12.14
N LEU A 125 -9.74 18.44 -10.82
CA LEU A 125 -9.56 17.12 -10.22
C LEU A 125 -10.87 16.39 -9.93
N THR A 126 -11.98 17.11 -9.81
CA THR A 126 -13.26 16.58 -9.30
C THR A 126 -14.44 16.69 -10.27
N GLY A 127 -14.26 17.31 -11.41
CA GLY A 127 -15.31 17.53 -12.40
C GLY A 127 -15.06 16.84 -13.74
N PRO A 128 -16.05 16.84 -14.62
CA PRO A 128 -15.83 16.38 -15.99
C PRO A 128 -14.76 17.25 -16.65
N LYS A 129 -13.85 16.62 -17.38
CA LYS A 129 -12.84 17.34 -18.16
C LYS A 129 -13.56 18.26 -19.14
N LYS A 130 -13.38 19.56 -18.97
CA LYS A 130 -13.77 20.51 -20.01
C LYS A 130 -12.63 20.52 -21.02
N GLU A 131 -12.94 20.17 -22.25
CA GLU A 131 -12.03 20.39 -23.38
C GLU A 131 -11.97 21.90 -23.58
N TYR A 132 -10.81 22.49 -23.29
CA TYR A 132 -10.52 23.86 -23.68
C TYR A 132 -9.80 23.77 -25.02
N GLU A 133 -10.47 24.20 -26.09
CA GLU A 133 -9.81 24.50 -27.35
C GLU A 133 -8.95 25.75 -27.16
N TYR A 134 -7.65 25.63 -27.39
CA TYR A 134 -6.72 26.74 -27.45
C TYR A 134 -6.59 27.21 -28.89
#